data_53d581d7571116f652ac07f660097d90
#
_entry.id   53d581d7571116f652ac07f660097d90
#
_cell.length_a   1.000
_cell.length_b   1.000
_cell.length_c   1.000
_cell.angle_alpha   90.00
_cell.angle_beta   90.00
_cell.angle_gamma   90.00
#
_symmetry.space_group_name_H-M   'P 1'
#
loop_
_entity.id
_entity.type
_entity.pdbx_description
1 polymer ?
#
loop_
_entity_poly.entity_id
_entity_poly.type
_entity_poly.pdbx_seq_one_letter_code
_entity_poly.pdbx_strand_id
1 'polypeptide(L)'
;MTKKEKQDKTTVEKGSRRSFLKTAAVVAGGAAGVMGFPGVMRLSAAAPIKMKMQTAWDAGTIGYTKFVDFGKKVGEVTEGKLLIECLPAGAIVGTFEMFDAVKAGVFDAMFAFDVYWPGK
;
A
#
# COMPACT_ATOMS: atom_id res chain seq x y z
N MET A 1 25.59 65.52 12.64
CA MET A 1 25.05 64.83 11.48
C MET A 1 24.47 63.53 11.96
N THR A 2 23.17 63.54 12.17
CA THR A 2 22.43 62.43 12.83
C THR A 2 21.57 61.72 11.78
N LYS A 3 21.92 60.49 11.43
CA LYS A 3 21.19 59.69 10.47
C LYS A 3 20.13 58.85 11.21
N LYS A 4 18.86 59.21 11.04
CA LYS A 4 17.70 58.52 11.57
C LYS A 4 17.55 57.15 10.91
N GLU A 5 17.64 56.10 11.70
CA GLU A 5 17.30 54.72 11.33
C GLU A 5 15.78 54.55 11.39
N LYS A 6 15.20 54.21 10.27
CA LYS A 6 13.76 54.00 10.09
C LYS A 6 13.43 52.54 10.38
N GLN A 7 12.84 52.26 11.55
CA GLN A 7 12.30 50.94 11.89
C GLN A 7 11.07 50.66 11.04
N ASP A 8 11.19 49.66 10.20
CA ASP A 8 10.08 49.11 9.45
C ASP A 8 9.32 48.13 10.35
N LYS A 9 8.12 48.50 10.78
CA LYS A 9 7.20 47.68 11.55
C LYS A 9 6.42 46.79 10.59
N THR A 10 6.85 45.55 10.43
CA THR A 10 6.04 44.52 9.75
C THR A 10 4.79 44.24 10.60
N THR A 11 3.69 44.83 10.22
CA THR A 11 2.37 44.56 10.81
C THR A 11 1.88 43.20 10.31
N VAL A 12 1.97 42.17 11.17
CA VAL A 12 1.33 40.88 10.90
C VAL A 12 -0.17 41.07 11.00
N GLU A 13 -0.84 41.10 9.88
CA GLU A 13 -2.30 41.15 9.79
C GLU A 13 -2.91 39.87 10.31
N LYS A 14 -3.56 39.95 11.47
CA LYS A 14 -4.29 38.87 12.11
C LYS A 14 -5.54 38.56 11.30
N GLY A 15 -5.43 37.68 10.28
CA GLY A 15 -6.56 37.22 9.49
C GLY A 15 -7.68 36.65 10.39
N SER A 16 -8.78 37.37 10.46
CA SER A 16 -9.94 37.00 11.27
C SER A 16 -10.57 35.72 10.73
N ARG A 17 -10.88 34.77 11.62
CA ARG A 17 -11.60 33.51 11.30
C ARG A 17 -12.89 33.72 10.48
N ARG A 18 -13.49 34.92 10.57
CA ARG A 18 -14.64 35.33 9.78
C ARG A 18 -14.32 35.60 8.30
N SER A 19 -13.10 36.02 7.94
CA SER A 19 -12.73 36.25 6.54
C SER A 19 -12.51 34.93 5.81
N PHE A 20 -12.00 33.91 6.48
CA PHE A 20 -11.83 32.58 5.94
C PHE A 20 -13.19 31.93 5.55
N LEU A 21 -14.21 32.08 6.39
CA LEU A 21 -15.54 31.56 6.10
C LEU A 21 -16.25 32.29 4.96
N LYS A 22 -15.98 33.59 4.75
CA LYS A 22 -16.53 34.35 3.63
C LYS A 22 -15.90 33.95 2.28
N THR A 23 -14.62 33.61 2.26
CA THR A 23 -13.94 33.15 1.04
C THR A 23 -14.38 31.76 0.61
N ALA A 24 -14.69 30.88 1.58
CA ALA A 24 -15.25 29.55 1.30
C ALA A 24 -16.68 29.59 0.71
N ALA A 25 -17.45 30.64 1.00
CA ALA A 25 -18.82 30.79 0.51
C ALA A 25 -18.90 31.32 -0.94
N VAL A 26 -17.87 31.99 -1.45
CA VAL A 26 -17.87 32.57 -2.82
C VAL A 26 -17.48 31.55 -3.89
N VAL A 27 -16.81 30.45 -3.53
CA VAL A 27 -16.48 29.37 -4.49
C VAL A 27 -17.66 28.42 -4.71
N ALA A 28 -18.71 28.47 -3.88
CA ALA A 28 -19.91 27.63 -4.00
C ALA A 28 -21.03 28.21 -4.89
N GLY A 29 -20.82 29.39 -5.50
CA GLY A 29 -21.85 30.16 -6.20
C GLY A 29 -21.77 30.17 -7.72
N GLY A 30 -21.37 29.10 -8.38
CA GLY A 30 -21.28 29.07 -9.83
C GLY A 30 -21.38 27.69 -10.45
N ALA A 31 -22.58 27.06 -10.40
CA ALA A 31 -23.14 26.15 -11.38
C ALA A 31 -24.44 25.59 -10.83
N ALA A 32 -25.55 26.04 -11.41
CA ALA A 32 -26.90 25.52 -11.15
C ALA A 32 -26.97 24.04 -11.57
N GLY A 33 -27.55 23.22 -10.70
CA GLY A 33 -28.27 22.03 -11.10
C GLY A 33 -27.49 20.73 -11.11
N VAL A 34 -27.27 20.15 -9.94
CA VAL A 34 -27.56 18.72 -9.72
C VAL A 34 -27.84 18.59 -8.21
N MET A 35 -29.05 18.14 -7.86
CA MET A 35 -29.36 17.73 -6.48
C MET A 35 -28.30 16.70 -6.04
N GLY A 36 -27.31 17.18 -5.28
CA GLY A 36 -26.24 16.36 -4.75
C GLY A 36 -26.81 15.42 -3.72
N PHE A 37 -26.90 14.15 -4.07
CA PHE A 37 -26.81 13.09 -3.07
C PHE A 37 -25.60 13.39 -2.18
N PRO A 38 -25.71 13.22 -0.85
CA PRO A 38 -24.54 13.32 0.02
C PRO A 38 -23.49 12.38 -0.56
N GLY A 39 -22.39 12.96 -1.07
CA GLY A 39 -21.31 12.20 -1.64
C GLY A 39 -20.86 11.19 -0.62
N VAL A 40 -21.25 9.95 -0.80
CA VAL A 40 -20.57 8.83 -0.11
C VAL A 40 -19.11 9.00 -0.49
N MET A 41 -18.30 9.50 0.44
CA MET A 41 -16.86 9.40 0.34
C MET A 41 -16.60 7.91 0.09
N ARG A 42 -16.35 7.54 -1.17
CA ARG A 42 -15.81 6.22 -1.47
C ARG A 42 -14.49 6.19 -0.75
N LEU A 43 -14.47 5.52 0.41
CA LEU A 43 -13.23 5.18 1.08
C LEU A 43 -12.44 4.46 -0.01
N SER A 44 -11.39 5.10 -0.51
CA SER A 44 -10.51 4.50 -1.51
C SER A 44 -10.00 3.22 -0.89
N ALA A 45 -10.48 2.08 -1.37
CA ALA A 45 -10.00 0.80 -0.90
C ALA A 45 -8.49 0.81 -1.11
N ALA A 46 -7.73 0.62 -0.05
CA ALA A 46 -6.28 0.52 -0.13
C ALA A 46 -5.93 -0.51 -1.20
N ALA A 47 -4.94 -0.21 -2.04
CA ALA A 47 -4.49 -1.14 -3.06
C ALA A 47 -4.12 -2.49 -2.40
N PRO A 48 -4.46 -3.64 -3.02
CA PRO A 48 -4.16 -4.94 -2.46
C PRO A 48 -2.64 -5.13 -2.29
N ILE A 49 -2.26 -5.70 -1.16
CA ILE A 49 -0.88 -6.13 -0.92
C ILE A 49 -0.63 -7.37 -1.77
N LYS A 50 0.38 -7.32 -2.63
CA LYS A 50 0.82 -8.46 -3.43
C LYS A 50 2.07 -9.07 -2.81
N MET A 51 2.04 -10.37 -2.56
CA MET A 51 3.13 -11.14 -1.97
C MET A 51 3.59 -12.21 -2.96
N LYS A 52 4.88 -12.24 -3.29
CA LYS A 52 5.48 -13.32 -4.06
C LYS A 52 5.93 -14.43 -3.13
N MET A 53 5.47 -15.64 -3.40
CA MET A 53 5.78 -16.80 -2.56
C MET A 53 6.18 -17.98 -3.43
N GLN A 54 7.39 -18.48 -3.24
CA GLN A 54 7.89 -19.66 -3.94
C GLN A 54 7.80 -20.90 -3.06
N THR A 55 7.45 -22.03 -3.67
CA THR A 55 7.44 -23.34 -3.00
C THR A 55 8.60 -24.22 -3.47
N ALA A 56 8.89 -25.25 -2.67
CA ALA A 56 9.86 -26.29 -3.03
C ALA A 56 9.27 -27.39 -3.93
N TRP A 57 7.98 -27.33 -4.27
CA TRP A 57 7.32 -28.33 -5.13
C TRP A 57 7.24 -27.86 -6.58
N ASP A 58 7.48 -28.81 -7.48
CA ASP A 58 7.36 -28.57 -8.91
C ASP A 58 5.90 -28.36 -9.34
N ALA A 59 5.74 -27.58 -10.42
CA ALA A 59 4.44 -27.41 -11.07
C ALA A 59 3.85 -28.77 -11.46
N GLY A 60 2.54 -28.95 -11.21
CA GLY A 60 1.84 -30.20 -11.52
C GLY A 60 1.84 -31.22 -10.37
N THR A 61 2.61 -31.01 -9.32
CA THR A 61 2.55 -31.87 -8.11
C THR A 61 1.34 -31.51 -7.23
N ILE A 62 0.89 -32.48 -6.42
CA ILE A 62 -0.19 -32.24 -5.46
C ILE A 62 0.20 -31.16 -4.44
N GLY A 63 1.47 -31.11 -4.03
CA GLY A 63 2.01 -30.09 -3.12
C GLY A 63 1.84 -28.68 -3.70
N TYR A 64 2.21 -28.48 -4.96
CA TYR A 64 2.01 -27.21 -5.65
C TYR A 64 0.53 -26.85 -5.80
N THR A 65 -0.33 -27.81 -6.16
CA THR A 65 -1.78 -27.59 -6.28
C THR A 65 -2.36 -27.09 -4.96
N LYS A 66 -2.02 -27.73 -3.85
CA LYS A 66 -2.47 -27.32 -2.51
C LYS A 66 -1.94 -25.95 -2.09
N PHE A 67 -0.72 -25.61 -2.49
CA PHE A 67 -0.17 -24.30 -2.28
C PHE A 67 -0.92 -23.22 -3.05
N VAL A 68 -1.28 -23.46 -4.31
CA VAL A 68 -2.11 -22.55 -5.11
C VAL A 68 -3.50 -22.39 -4.49
N ASP A 69 -4.12 -23.47 -4.03
CA ASP A 69 -5.42 -23.43 -3.33
C ASP A 69 -5.33 -22.58 -2.05
N PHE A 70 -4.24 -22.70 -1.30
CA PHE A 70 -3.97 -21.85 -0.14
C PHE A 70 -3.91 -20.36 -0.54
N GLY A 71 -3.17 -20.02 -1.58
CA GLY A 71 -3.07 -18.62 -2.07
C GLY A 71 -4.44 -18.04 -2.45
N LYS A 72 -5.26 -18.82 -3.16
CA LYS A 72 -6.65 -18.46 -3.49
C LYS A 72 -7.48 -18.22 -2.23
N LYS A 73 -7.39 -19.15 -1.25
CA LYS A 73 -8.13 -19.05 0.00
C LYS A 73 -7.77 -17.82 0.82
N VAL A 74 -6.48 -17.46 0.85
CA VAL A 74 -6.02 -16.20 1.47
C VAL A 74 -6.66 -15.00 0.79
N GLY A 75 -6.71 -14.95 -0.54
CA GLY A 75 -7.37 -13.89 -1.29
C GLY A 75 -8.86 -13.76 -0.94
N GLU A 76 -9.58 -14.89 -0.84
CA GLU A 76 -11.00 -14.92 -0.47
C GLU A 76 -11.22 -14.41 0.97
N VAL A 77 -10.48 -14.92 1.94
CA VAL A 77 -10.64 -14.59 3.37
C VAL A 77 -10.26 -13.13 3.65
N THR A 78 -9.31 -12.59 2.90
CA THR A 78 -8.89 -11.18 3.03
C THR A 78 -9.69 -10.22 2.15
N GLU A 79 -10.76 -10.70 1.50
CA GLU A 79 -11.57 -9.88 0.57
C GLU A 79 -10.71 -9.21 -0.53
N GLY A 80 -9.68 -9.90 -1.00
CA GLY A 80 -8.73 -9.39 -1.98
C GLY A 80 -7.70 -8.39 -1.47
N LYS A 81 -7.62 -8.17 -0.16
CA LYS A 81 -6.64 -7.23 0.43
C LYS A 81 -5.21 -7.79 0.42
N LEU A 82 -5.07 -9.12 0.44
CA LEU A 82 -3.79 -9.83 0.31
C LEU A 82 -3.88 -10.83 -0.85
N LEU A 83 -3.00 -10.69 -1.82
CA LEU A 83 -2.90 -11.59 -2.97
C LEU A 83 -1.55 -12.27 -2.97
N ILE A 84 -1.53 -13.61 -3.00
CA ILE A 84 -0.31 -14.41 -3.06
C ILE A 84 -0.07 -14.85 -4.49
N GLU A 85 1.04 -14.45 -5.07
CA GLU A 85 1.58 -14.98 -6.31
C GLU A 85 2.32 -16.28 -6.00
N CYS A 86 1.68 -17.41 -6.27
CA CYS A 86 2.20 -18.75 -5.99
C CYS A 86 3.14 -19.21 -7.10
N LEU A 87 4.41 -19.37 -6.80
CA LEU A 87 5.46 -19.75 -7.75
C LEU A 87 5.98 -21.17 -7.46
N PRO A 88 6.15 -22.02 -8.47
CA PRO A 88 6.69 -23.37 -8.31
C PRO A 88 8.19 -23.36 -7.98
N ALA A 89 8.73 -24.53 -7.67
CA ALA A 89 10.17 -24.73 -7.48
C ALA A 89 10.96 -24.23 -8.68
N GLY A 90 12.06 -23.54 -8.43
CA GLY A 90 12.97 -23.03 -9.47
C GLY A 90 12.46 -21.82 -10.25
N ALA A 91 11.29 -21.25 -9.91
CA ALA A 91 10.74 -20.09 -10.64
C ALA A 91 11.57 -18.80 -10.45
N ILE A 92 12.14 -18.61 -9.28
CA ILE A 92 13.01 -17.47 -8.97
C ILE A 92 14.43 -17.97 -8.67
N VAL A 93 14.55 -18.87 -7.69
CA VAL A 93 15.83 -19.47 -7.26
C VAL A 93 15.67 -20.97 -7.04
N GLY A 94 16.78 -21.71 -6.99
CA GLY A 94 16.78 -23.11 -6.62
C GLY A 94 16.22 -23.38 -5.23
N THR A 95 15.67 -24.58 -5.00
CA THR A 95 14.98 -24.94 -3.75
C THR A 95 15.84 -24.67 -2.51
N PHE A 96 17.11 -25.02 -2.52
CA PHE A 96 18.01 -24.86 -1.37
C PHE A 96 18.49 -23.42 -1.16
N GLU A 97 18.34 -22.56 -2.17
CA GLU A 97 18.69 -21.13 -2.12
C GLU A 97 17.55 -20.26 -1.61
N MET A 98 16.33 -20.82 -1.53
CA MET A 98 15.13 -20.05 -1.18
C MET A 98 15.23 -19.31 0.15
N PHE A 99 15.83 -19.95 1.18
CA PHE A 99 15.97 -19.34 2.50
C PHE A 99 16.83 -18.07 2.45
N ASP A 100 17.98 -18.15 1.79
CA ASP A 100 18.90 -17.02 1.68
C ASP A 100 18.31 -15.91 0.78
N ALA A 101 17.55 -16.29 -0.25
CA ALA A 101 16.85 -15.37 -1.14
C ALA A 101 15.72 -14.59 -0.42
N VAL A 102 14.92 -15.25 0.41
CA VAL A 102 13.91 -14.57 1.25
C VAL A 102 14.58 -13.63 2.25
N LYS A 103 15.66 -14.08 2.91
CA LYS A 103 16.44 -13.25 3.82
C LYS A 103 17.03 -12.02 3.13
N ALA A 104 17.41 -12.15 1.87
CA ALA A 104 17.91 -11.04 1.03
C ALA A 104 16.79 -10.17 0.43
N GLY A 105 15.50 -10.53 0.63
CA GLY A 105 14.36 -9.76 0.10
C GLY A 105 14.14 -9.93 -1.40
N VAL A 106 14.61 -11.01 -2.02
CA VAL A 106 14.41 -11.30 -3.45
C VAL A 106 12.93 -11.59 -3.73
N PHE A 107 12.26 -12.25 -2.78
CA PHE A 107 10.80 -12.46 -2.75
C PHE A 107 10.32 -12.54 -1.30
N ASP A 108 9.02 -12.46 -1.08
CA ASP A 108 8.45 -12.12 0.23
C ASP A 108 8.37 -13.30 1.20
N ALA A 109 8.10 -14.51 0.69
CA ALA A 109 7.94 -15.70 1.53
C ALA A 109 8.22 -16.99 0.77
N MET A 110 8.51 -18.06 1.50
CA MET A 110 8.68 -19.40 0.95
C MET A 110 7.77 -20.40 1.62
N PHE A 111 7.42 -21.46 0.90
CA PHE A 111 6.68 -22.62 1.42
C PHE A 111 7.48 -23.89 1.14
N ALA A 112 8.17 -24.41 2.17
CA ALA A 112 9.04 -25.55 2.07
C ALA A 112 9.18 -26.25 3.43
N PHE A 113 9.86 -27.40 3.47
CA PHE A 113 10.19 -28.07 4.72
C PHE A 113 11.47 -27.44 5.33
N ASP A 114 11.43 -27.21 6.63
CA ASP A 114 12.55 -26.67 7.42
C ASP A 114 13.79 -27.59 7.41
N VAL A 115 13.56 -28.88 7.23
CA VAL A 115 14.63 -29.90 7.13
C VAL A 115 15.65 -29.64 6.01
N TYR A 116 15.30 -28.79 5.02
CA TYR A 116 16.22 -28.44 3.94
C TYR A 116 17.37 -27.50 4.38
N TRP A 117 17.24 -26.89 5.55
CA TRP A 117 18.24 -25.92 6.08
C TRP A 117 18.63 -26.25 7.52
N PRO A 118 19.25 -27.43 7.77
CA PRO A 118 19.68 -27.78 9.12
C PRO A 118 20.74 -26.78 9.60
N GLY A 119 20.50 -26.15 10.75
CA GLY A 119 21.40 -25.18 11.35
C GLY A 119 21.27 -23.72 10.90
N LYS A 120 20.22 -23.39 10.15
CA LYS A 120 19.89 -22.00 9.80
C LYS A 120 18.70 -21.46 10.58
#